data_ef95d7cb8381b4315540d9fdcdd78863
#
_entry.id   ef95d7cb8381b4315540d9fdcdd78863
#
_cell.length_a   1.000
_cell.length_b   1.000
_cell.length_c   1.000
_cell.angle_alpha   90.00
_cell.angle_beta   90.00
_cell.angle_gamma   90.00
#
_symmetry.space_group_name_H-M   'P 1'
#
loop_
_entity.id
_entity.type
_entity.pdbx_description
1 polymer ?
#
loop_
_entity_poly.entity_id
_entity_poly.type
_entity_poly.pdbx_seq_one_letter_code
_entity_poly.pdbx_strand_id
1 'polypeptide(L)' 'MIFYDCNTAPSPRRVRMFIQEKKINIETKNVDLRRSEQLEDWFSAINPRNTVPVLVSKENNIFFHSLSICVYLEHEF' A
#
# COMPACT_ATOMS: atom_id res chain seq x y z
N MET A 1 1.73 -10.19 4.58
CA MET A 1 1.56 -8.72 4.52
C MET A 1 2.03 -8.22 3.17
N ILE A 2 1.20 -7.46 2.49
CA ILE A 2 1.51 -6.93 1.16
C ILE A 2 1.23 -5.43 1.14
N PHE A 3 2.20 -4.67 0.63
CA PHE A 3 2.06 -3.23 0.40
C PHE A 3 1.88 -2.97 -1.10
N TYR A 4 0.76 -2.37 -1.48
CA TYR A 4 0.50 -1.97 -2.86
C TYR A 4 0.91 -0.52 -3.06
N ASP A 5 1.87 -0.32 -3.94
CA ASP A 5 2.56 0.95 -4.19
C ASP A 5 2.40 1.36 -5.65
N CYS A 6 2.72 2.61 -5.95
CA CYS A 6 2.92 3.08 -7.32
C CYS A 6 4.08 4.07 -7.30
N ASN A 7 5.14 3.75 -8.07
CA ASN A 7 6.37 4.54 -8.10
C ASN A 7 6.15 5.99 -8.48
N THR A 8 5.13 6.24 -9.30
CA THR A 8 4.89 7.57 -9.87
C THR A 8 3.84 8.37 -9.09
N ALA A 9 3.20 7.76 -8.09
CA ALA A 9 2.16 8.42 -7.30
C ALA A 9 2.78 9.07 -6.05
N PRO A 10 2.34 10.29 -5.66
CA PRO A 10 2.88 10.95 -4.47
C PRO A 10 2.37 10.36 -3.16
N SER A 11 1.13 9.88 -3.11
CA SER A 11 0.53 9.41 -1.87
C SER A 11 1.26 8.22 -1.23
N PRO A 12 1.64 7.17 -1.98
CA PRO A 12 2.36 6.04 -1.36
C PRO A 12 3.81 6.35 -1.02
N ARG A 13 4.35 7.47 -1.50
CA ARG A 13 5.76 7.83 -1.27
C ARG A 13 6.09 7.92 0.23
N ARG A 14 5.20 8.51 1.03
CA ARG A 14 5.39 8.63 2.47
C ARG A 14 5.54 7.25 3.13
N VAL A 15 4.70 6.32 2.75
CA VAL A 15 4.75 4.95 3.29
C VAL A 15 6.04 4.27 2.85
N ARG A 16 6.41 4.42 1.57
CA ARG A 16 7.63 3.83 1.02
C ARG A 16 8.86 4.32 1.77
N MET A 17 8.94 5.62 2.04
CA MET A 17 10.05 6.19 2.80
C MET A 17 10.09 5.66 4.23
N PHE A 18 8.92 5.54 4.86
CA PHE A 18 8.83 4.99 6.21
C PHE A 18 9.35 3.54 6.26
N ILE A 19 8.94 2.72 5.30
CA ILE A 19 9.38 1.33 5.20
C ILE A 19 10.90 1.26 5.05
N GLN A 20 11.48 2.12 4.20
CA GLN A 20 12.91 2.15 3.96
C GLN A 20 13.68 2.58 5.22
N GLU A 21 13.22 3.62 5.89
CA GLU A 21 13.89 4.11 7.09
C GLU A 21 13.87 3.11 8.24
N LYS A 22 12.75 2.42 8.40
CA LYS A 22 12.59 1.40 9.44
C LYS A 22 13.21 0.06 9.04
N LYS A 23 13.67 -0.05 7.78
CA LYS A 23 14.23 -1.30 7.23
C LYS A 23 13.27 -2.47 7.39
N ILE A 24 11.99 -2.22 7.14
CA ILE A 24 10.95 -3.23 7.22
C ILE A 24 11.01 -4.09 5.96
N ASN A 25 11.04 -5.41 6.14
CA ASN A 25 11.00 -6.34 5.02
C ASN A 25 9.56 -6.75 4.76
N ILE A 26 8.96 -6.20 3.69
CA ILE A 26 7.56 -6.41 3.35
C ILE A 26 7.43 -6.61 1.84
N GLU A 27 6.57 -7.55 1.44
CA GLU A 27 6.29 -7.75 0.03
C GLU A 27 5.61 -6.52 -0.54
N THR A 28 6.14 -5.98 -1.62
CA THR A 28 5.61 -4.77 -2.27
C THR A 28 5.24 -5.09 -3.70
N LYS A 29 4.01 -4.71 -4.09
CA LYS A 29 3.55 -4.87 -5.47
C LYS A 29 3.22 -3.50 -6.04
N ASN A 30 3.72 -3.24 -7.24
CA ASN A 30 3.44 -1.99 -7.93
C ASN A 30 2.10 -2.09 -8.66
N VAL A 31 1.26 -1.04 -8.50
CA VAL A 31 0.02 -0.89 -9.25
C VAL A 31 0.26 0.19 -10.29
N ASP A 32 0.13 -0.16 -11.57
CA ASP A 32 0.42 0.76 -12.66
C ASP A 32 -0.78 1.66 -12.94
N LEU A 33 -0.77 2.86 -12.37
CA LEU A 33 -1.86 3.84 -12.55
C LEU A 33 -1.98 4.32 -13.99
N ARG A 34 -0.86 4.33 -14.73
CA ARG A 34 -0.87 4.76 -16.14
C ARG A 34 -1.65 3.81 -17.01
N ARG A 35 -1.66 2.52 -16.65
CA ARG A 35 -2.41 1.49 -17.38
C ARG A 35 -3.76 1.23 -16.75
N SER A 36 -4.16 2.07 -15.81
CA SER A 36 -5.43 1.94 -15.09
C SER A 36 -5.54 0.60 -14.36
N GLU A 37 -4.42 0.06 -13.88
CA GLU A 37 -4.40 -1.21 -13.17
C GLU A 37 -5.23 -1.15 -11.89
N GLN A 38 -5.35 0.03 -11.28
CA GLN A 38 -6.18 0.23 -10.09
C GLN A 38 -7.66 0.00 -10.36
N LEU A 39 -8.08 -0.04 -11.62
CA LEU A 39 -9.47 -0.28 -11.99
C LEU A 39 -9.75 -1.74 -12.31
N GLU A 40 -8.74 -2.59 -12.30
CA GLU A 40 -8.92 -4.01 -12.55
C GLU A 40 -9.65 -4.69 -11.39
N ASP A 41 -10.38 -5.76 -11.70
CA ASP A 41 -11.25 -6.44 -10.74
C ASP A 41 -10.50 -6.93 -9.51
N TRP A 42 -9.28 -7.45 -9.69
CA TRP A 42 -8.50 -7.98 -8.58
C TRP A 42 -8.15 -6.89 -7.57
N PHE A 43 -7.86 -5.67 -8.06
CA PHE A 43 -7.52 -4.56 -7.17
C PHE A 43 -8.79 -3.96 -6.56
N SER A 44 -9.86 -3.83 -7.35
CA SER A 44 -11.16 -3.34 -6.85
C SER A 44 -11.71 -4.22 -5.75
N ALA A 45 -11.45 -5.53 -5.80
CA ALA A 45 -11.84 -6.45 -4.75
C ALA A 45 -11.10 -6.16 -3.43
N ILE A 46 -9.86 -5.69 -3.51
CA ILE A 46 -9.06 -5.31 -2.34
C ILE A 46 -9.47 -3.92 -1.86
N ASN A 47 -9.55 -2.97 -2.78
CA ASN A 47 -9.87 -1.58 -2.46
C ASN A 47 -10.91 -1.03 -3.43
N PRO A 48 -12.19 -1.00 -3.03
CA PRO A 48 -13.26 -0.47 -3.89
C PRO A 48 -13.09 0.99 -4.28
N ARG A 49 -12.24 1.76 -3.56
CA ARG A 49 -11.93 3.14 -3.90
C ARG A 49 -10.96 3.26 -5.06
N ASN A 50 -10.32 2.16 -5.45
CA ASN A 50 -9.39 2.10 -6.58
C ASN A 50 -8.24 3.10 -6.47
N THR A 51 -7.68 3.23 -5.26
CA THR A 51 -6.57 4.14 -4.97
C THR A 51 -5.40 3.41 -4.33
N VAL A 52 -4.22 4.01 -4.38
CA VAL A 52 -3.02 3.57 -3.64
C VAL A 52 -2.64 4.69 -2.68
N PRO A 53 -1.97 4.43 -1.57
CA PRO A 53 -1.41 3.14 -1.13
C PRO A 53 -2.46 2.23 -0.50
N VAL A 54 -2.16 0.93 -0.47
CA VAL A 54 -2.97 -0.06 0.26
C VAL A 54 -2.02 -1.02 0.96
N LEU A 55 -2.31 -1.32 2.22
CA LEU A 55 -1.61 -2.36 2.96
C LEU A 55 -2.59 -3.45 3.36
N VAL A 56 -2.26 -4.69 3.04
CA VAL A 56 -3.00 -5.86 3.52
C VAL A 56 -2.15 -6.53 4.59
N SER A 57 -2.66 -6.57 5.82
CA SER A 57 -1.92 -7.13 6.95
C SER A 57 -1.95 -8.65 6.96
N LYS A 58 -1.21 -9.25 7.90
CA LYS A 58 -1.19 -10.71 8.06
C LYS A 58 -2.56 -11.27 8.40
N GLU A 59 -3.37 -10.50 9.11
CA GLU A 59 -4.74 -10.89 9.48
C GLU A 59 -5.76 -10.53 8.42
N ASN A 60 -5.30 -10.11 7.22
CA ASN A 60 -6.12 -9.68 6.10
C ASN A 60 -6.91 -8.41 6.37
N ASN A 61 -6.47 -7.58 7.32
CA ASN A 61 -7.01 -6.24 7.50
C ASN A 61 -6.44 -5.33 6.43
N ILE A 62 -7.27 -4.42 5.92
CA ILE A 62 -6.90 -3.55 4.81
C ILE A 62 -6.84 -2.11 5.27
N PHE A 63 -5.71 -1.46 5.01
CA PHE A 63 -5.47 -0.05 5.37
C PHE A 63 -5.29 0.75 4.09
N PHE A 64 -6.03 1.86 3.95
CA PHE A 64 -6.09 2.64 2.72
C PHE A 64 -5.33 3.96 2.77
N HIS A 65 -5.13 4.55 3.96
CA HIS A 65 -4.52 5.86 4.08
C HIS A 65 -3.07 5.75 4.50
N SER A 66 -2.22 6.61 3.92
CA SER A 66 -0.79 6.62 4.23
C SER A 66 -0.52 6.70 5.73
N LEU A 67 -1.22 7.58 6.43
CA LEU A 67 -1.02 7.75 7.87
C LEU A 67 -1.42 6.49 8.64
N SER A 68 -2.58 5.91 8.30
CA SER A 68 -3.04 4.68 8.95
C SER A 68 -2.06 3.53 8.74
N ILE A 69 -1.51 3.43 7.53
CA ILE A 69 -0.51 2.41 7.20
C ILE A 69 0.75 2.61 8.05
N CYS A 70 1.25 3.84 8.13
CA CYS A 70 2.45 4.14 8.92
C CYS A 70 2.23 3.85 10.40
N VAL A 71 1.08 4.21 10.95
CA VAL A 71 0.75 3.93 12.36
C VAL A 71 0.72 2.42 12.60
N TYR A 72 0.09 1.67 11.71
CA TYR A 72 0.04 0.22 11.84
C TYR A 72 1.45 -0.39 11.81
N LEU A 73 2.27 0.02 10.85
CA LEU A 73 3.64 -0.48 10.73
C LEU A 73 4.50 -0.11 11.94
N GLU A 74 4.29 1.08 12.51
CA GLU A 74 5.00 1.48 13.72
C GLU A 74 4.69 0.54 14.88
N HIS A 75 3.44 0.10 15.00
CA HIS A 75 3.02 -0.85 16.04
C HIS A 75 3.57 -2.24 15.82
N GLU A 76 3.62 -2.70 14.56
CA GLU A 76 4.04 -4.07 14.24
C GLU A 76 5.57 -4.23 14.25
N PHE A 77 6.28 -3.19 13.96
CA PHE A 77 7.74 -3.21 13.84
C PHE A 77 8.38 -2.13 14.70
#